data_5de478fc774770053a577f2b8593a44b
#
_entry.id   5de478fc774770053a577f2b8593a44b
#
_cell.length_a   1.000
_cell.length_b   1.000
_cell.length_c   1.000
_cell.angle_alpha   90.00
_cell.angle_beta   90.00
_cell.angle_gamma   90.00
#
_symmetry.space_group_name_H-M   'P 1'
#
loop_
_entity.id
_entity.type
_entity.pdbx_description
1 polymer ?
#
loop_
_entity_poly.entity_id
_entity_poly.type
_entity_poly.pdbx_seq_one_letter_code
_entity_poly.pdbx_strand_id
1 'polypeptide(L)'
;MNQGKYIFAQLTDFLPRRVFDRLVEKYSGNKKIRTFTCWNQMLCMIFGQLTARYSMRELMLSLEAHKSKFYHLGFGATVSRTNLGKANRNRDYRIYEEFAYTLIAEARNSYNKNDFEVKVDGNVYAFDSSTIDLCLNVFWWAEFRKHKGGIKLHTLYDVKTSIPTIVLVTNAKVHDVNMLDELSYEKGSFYIMDKGYVDFTRLHKLHTCGAYFVTRAKDNMRFRRMYSREVDKTTGIKCDQIGILETYKSLKAYPDKLRRVKYYDEELGREFVFITNNMELSAEEVALLYKNRWQVELFFKWIKQHLKVKSFWGTTMNAVKTQVYCAIITYCLVAIVAYKLKVNRPIYEILQILSFSLLDKTPVREILTNCDYKNVKELNYKQLKISWD
;
A
#
# COMPACT_ATOMS: atom_id res chain seq x y z
N MET A 1 -5.83 29.09 -7.71
CA MET A 1 -5.06 29.47 -8.92
C MET A 1 -3.60 29.08 -8.72
N ASN A 2 -3.09 28.12 -9.50
CA ASN A 2 -1.71 27.60 -9.35
C ASN A 2 -0.80 28.02 -10.52
N GLN A 3 -1.18 29.06 -11.27
CA GLN A 3 -0.37 29.58 -12.38
C GLN A 3 1.02 30.01 -11.86
N GLY A 4 2.07 29.47 -12.48
CA GLY A 4 3.45 29.76 -12.12
C GLY A 4 4.05 28.93 -11.00
N LYS A 5 3.29 28.06 -10.30
CA LYS A 5 3.79 27.17 -9.25
C LYS A 5 4.19 25.82 -9.84
N TYR A 6 5.35 25.30 -9.45
CA TYR A 6 5.80 23.97 -9.90
C TYR A 6 4.86 22.87 -9.42
N ILE A 7 4.67 21.82 -10.21
CA ILE A 7 3.81 20.67 -9.87
C ILE A 7 4.18 20.07 -8.53
N PHE A 8 5.47 19.88 -8.23
CA PHE A 8 5.91 19.39 -6.94
C PHE A 8 5.40 20.25 -5.77
N ALA A 9 5.48 21.55 -5.88
CA ALA A 9 4.96 22.46 -4.87
C ALA A 9 3.43 22.41 -4.77
N GLN A 10 2.73 22.31 -5.92
CA GLN A 10 1.28 22.13 -5.94
C GLN A 10 0.85 20.84 -5.23
N LEU A 11 1.58 19.73 -5.43
CA LEU A 11 1.31 18.46 -4.74
C LEU A 11 1.53 18.58 -3.23
N THR A 12 2.65 19.17 -2.81
CA THR A 12 3.01 19.26 -1.39
C THR A 12 2.12 20.22 -0.59
N ASP A 13 1.36 21.12 -1.25
CA ASP A 13 0.33 21.95 -0.60
C ASP A 13 -0.83 21.13 -0.02
N PHE A 14 -1.07 19.93 -0.52
CA PHE A 14 -2.09 19.03 0.03
C PHE A 14 -1.66 18.36 1.33
N LEU A 15 -0.38 18.48 1.73
CA LEU A 15 0.09 17.90 2.98
C LEU A 15 -0.32 18.77 4.18
N PRO A 16 -0.94 18.20 5.23
CA PRO A 16 -1.37 18.93 6.42
C PRO A 16 -0.19 19.37 7.29
N ARG A 17 0.46 20.45 6.93
CA ARG A 17 1.69 20.97 7.52
C ARG A 17 1.62 21.09 9.05
N ARG A 18 0.53 21.60 9.60
CA ARG A 18 0.36 21.78 11.05
C ARG A 18 0.37 20.45 11.82
N VAL A 19 -0.18 19.38 11.20
CA VAL A 19 -0.14 18.03 11.79
C VAL A 19 1.30 17.52 11.84
N PHE A 20 2.03 17.68 10.73
CA PHE A 20 3.43 17.28 10.66
C PHE A 20 4.30 18.01 11.70
N ASP A 21 4.13 19.32 11.83
CA ASP A 21 4.90 20.12 12.77
C ASP A 21 4.66 19.69 14.23
N ARG A 22 3.41 19.36 14.62
CA ARG A 22 3.11 18.78 15.94
C ARG A 22 3.82 17.44 16.18
N LEU A 23 3.91 16.58 15.16
CA LEU A 23 4.64 15.32 15.27
C LEU A 23 6.17 15.55 15.41
N VAL A 24 6.70 16.53 14.68
CA VAL A 24 8.09 16.93 14.80
C VAL A 24 8.41 17.44 16.22
N GLU A 25 7.52 18.21 16.83
CA GLU A 25 7.62 18.65 18.22
C GLU A 25 7.54 17.48 19.20
N LYS A 26 6.54 16.60 19.05
CA LYS A 26 6.35 15.39 19.88
C LYS A 26 7.62 14.54 19.98
N TYR A 27 8.32 14.37 18.87
CA TYR A 27 9.55 13.56 18.79
C TYR A 27 10.84 14.39 18.82
N SER A 28 10.75 15.69 19.10
CA SER A 28 11.90 16.61 19.12
C SER A 28 12.78 16.53 17.84
N GLY A 29 12.16 16.29 16.68
CA GLY A 29 12.85 16.00 15.44
C GLY A 29 13.71 17.14 14.90
N ASN A 30 13.40 18.39 15.26
CA ASN A 30 14.17 19.58 14.89
C ASN A 30 15.05 20.11 16.04
N LYS A 31 15.22 19.37 17.15
CA LYS A 31 16.09 19.78 18.26
C LYS A 31 17.52 20.04 17.76
N LYS A 32 18.05 21.23 18.05
CA LYS A 32 19.40 21.70 17.61
C LYS A 32 19.58 21.73 16.07
N ILE A 33 18.50 21.77 15.30
CA ILE A 33 18.54 21.88 13.82
C ILE A 33 18.32 23.35 13.43
N ARG A 34 19.26 23.91 12.62
CA ARG A 34 19.18 25.31 12.15
C ARG A 34 18.52 25.45 10.76
N THR A 35 18.92 24.62 9.81
CA THR A 35 18.55 24.79 8.40
C THR A 35 17.81 23.60 7.79
N PHE A 36 18.32 22.38 7.96
CA PHE A 36 17.75 21.19 7.34
C PHE A 36 16.70 20.53 8.27
N THR A 37 15.49 21.03 8.25
CA THR A 37 14.36 20.58 9.10
C THR A 37 13.82 19.20 8.70
N CYS A 38 12.98 18.58 9.56
CA CYS A 38 12.28 17.34 9.23
C CYS A 38 11.37 17.49 8.00
N TRP A 39 10.79 18.68 7.81
CA TRP A 39 10.01 18.98 6.61
C TRP A 39 10.88 18.92 5.35
N ASN A 40 12.03 19.58 5.34
CA ASN A 40 12.96 19.52 4.21
C ASN A 40 13.40 18.08 3.92
N GLN A 41 13.64 17.27 4.97
CA GLN A 41 13.94 15.85 4.81
C GLN A 41 12.78 15.13 4.12
N MET A 42 11.53 15.31 4.59
CA MET A 42 10.36 14.69 3.99
C MET A 42 10.20 15.10 2.51
N LEU A 43 10.32 16.38 2.19
CA LEU A 43 10.27 16.85 0.80
C LEU A 43 11.34 16.21 -0.08
N CYS A 44 12.60 16.08 0.42
CA CYS A 44 13.66 15.37 -0.30
C CYS A 44 13.28 13.91 -0.57
N MET A 45 12.73 13.23 0.45
CA MET A 45 12.32 11.83 0.33
C MET A 45 11.17 11.68 -0.67
N ILE A 46 10.13 12.52 -0.61
CA ILE A 46 9.00 12.52 -1.56
C ILE A 46 9.50 12.81 -2.98
N PHE A 47 10.35 13.82 -3.16
CA PHE A 47 10.93 14.15 -4.45
C PHE A 47 11.69 12.97 -5.05
N GLY A 48 12.52 12.31 -4.24
CA GLY A 48 13.28 11.13 -4.66
C GLY A 48 12.38 9.95 -5.03
N GLN A 49 11.27 9.73 -4.30
CA GLN A 49 10.28 8.71 -4.63
C GLN A 49 9.57 9.02 -5.96
N LEU A 50 9.02 10.24 -6.11
CA LEU A 50 8.31 10.65 -7.32
C LEU A 50 9.22 10.66 -8.56
N THR A 51 10.50 11.03 -8.42
CA THR A 51 11.46 11.00 -9.54
C THR A 51 12.14 9.64 -9.72
N ALA A 52 11.70 8.62 -8.98
CA ALA A 52 12.17 7.23 -9.07
C ALA A 52 13.69 7.04 -8.94
N ARG A 53 14.37 7.81 -8.06
CA ARG A 53 15.83 7.74 -7.88
C ARG A 53 16.24 6.45 -7.14
N TYR A 54 17.23 5.76 -7.69
CA TYR A 54 17.71 4.49 -7.13
C TYR A 54 18.70 4.67 -5.98
N SER A 55 19.40 5.80 -5.93
CA SER A 55 20.41 6.04 -4.91
C SER A 55 20.35 7.45 -4.35
N MET A 56 20.86 7.61 -3.11
CA MET A 56 21.02 8.95 -2.52
C MET A 56 21.93 9.85 -3.37
N ARG A 57 22.89 9.27 -4.10
CA ARG A 57 23.76 10.03 -5.00
C ARG A 57 22.98 10.62 -6.18
N GLU A 58 22.14 9.82 -6.83
CA GLU A 58 21.27 10.30 -7.92
C GLU A 58 20.27 11.35 -7.43
N LEU A 59 19.70 11.14 -6.23
CA LEU A 59 18.82 12.12 -5.60
C LEU A 59 19.54 13.45 -5.41
N MET A 60 20.77 13.43 -4.87
CA MET A 60 21.55 14.66 -4.67
C MET A 60 21.89 15.36 -5.97
N LEU A 61 22.32 14.63 -7.00
CA LEU A 61 22.59 15.20 -8.33
C LEU A 61 21.34 15.85 -8.93
N SER A 62 20.19 15.18 -8.78
CA SER A 62 18.93 15.74 -9.27
C SER A 62 18.51 17.01 -8.52
N LEU A 63 18.67 17.03 -7.19
CA LEU A 63 18.40 18.21 -6.37
C LEU A 63 19.38 19.35 -6.69
N GLU A 64 20.67 19.05 -6.86
CA GLU A 64 21.70 20.03 -7.19
C GLU A 64 21.44 20.71 -8.55
N ALA A 65 21.08 19.93 -9.57
CA ALA A 65 20.71 20.43 -10.88
C ALA A 65 19.55 21.45 -10.85
N HIS A 66 18.70 21.35 -9.81
CA HIS A 66 17.53 22.23 -9.65
C HIS A 66 17.64 23.20 -8.46
N LYS A 67 18.84 23.44 -7.95
CA LYS A 67 19.08 24.28 -6.77
C LYS A 67 18.47 25.67 -6.86
N SER A 68 18.50 26.30 -8.03
CA SER A 68 17.88 27.60 -8.29
C SER A 68 16.35 27.62 -8.11
N LYS A 69 15.70 26.45 -8.19
CA LYS A 69 14.24 26.29 -8.06
C LYS A 69 13.81 25.96 -6.61
N PHE A 70 14.73 25.70 -5.69
CA PHE A 70 14.43 25.18 -4.34
C PHE A 70 13.39 26.00 -3.58
N TYR A 71 13.53 27.33 -3.58
CA TYR A 71 12.57 28.22 -2.94
C TYR A 71 11.13 27.96 -3.46
N HIS A 72 10.99 27.89 -4.76
CA HIS A 72 9.69 27.68 -5.42
C HIS A 72 9.18 26.24 -5.32
N LEU A 73 10.02 25.28 -4.97
CA LEU A 73 9.67 23.89 -4.69
C LEU A 73 9.30 23.65 -3.21
N GLY A 74 9.39 24.67 -2.37
CA GLY A 74 9.08 24.60 -0.95
C GLY A 74 10.24 24.15 -0.06
N PHE A 75 11.46 23.99 -0.61
CA PHE A 75 12.65 23.71 0.19
C PHE A 75 13.17 25.00 0.85
N GLY A 76 13.26 24.98 2.17
CA GLY A 76 13.74 26.16 2.93
C GLY A 76 15.25 26.33 2.93
N ALA A 77 16.03 25.33 2.49
CA ALA A 77 17.49 25.35 2.51
C ALA A 77 18.08 24.35 1.50
N THR A 78 19.36 24.55 1.17
CA THR A 78 20.11 23.60 0.35
C THR A 78 20.31 22.27 1.09
N VAL A 79 20.29 21.18 0.34
CA VAL A 79 20.44 19.82 0.86
C VAL A 79 21.82 19.30 0.52
N SER A 80 22.53 18.77 1.50
CA SER A 80 23.75 17.99 1.29
C SER A 80 23.51 16.51 1.55
N ARG A 81 24.27 15.65 0.86
CA ARG A 81 24.22 14.19 1.05
C ARG A 81 24.46 13.81 2.53
N THR A 82 25.41 14.46 3.17
CA THR A 82 25.76 14.22 4.58
C THR A 82 24.61 14.58 5.50
N ASN A 83 23.95 15.73 5.28
CA ASN A 83 22.82 16.17 6.10
C ASN A 83 21.60 15.25 5.94
N LEU A 84 21.26 14.84 4.72
CA LEU A 84 20.16 13.90 4.49
C LEU A 84 20.49 12.53 5.10
N GLY A 85 21.72 12.02 4.94
CA GLY A 85 22.14 10.75 5.52
C GLY A 85 22.11 10.76 7.06
N LYS A 86 22.59 11.84 7.69
CA LYS A 86 22.52 12.02 9.17
C LYS A 86 21.05 12.12 9.62
N ALA A 87 20.22 12.87 8.91
CA ALA A 87 18.80 12.99 9.21
C ALA A 87 18.08 11.64 9.16
N ASN A 88 18.27 10.86 8.08
CA ASN A 88 17.68 9.53 7.96
C ASN A 88 18.15 8.55 9.05
N ARG A 89 19.37 8.69 9.54
CA ARG A 89 19.91 7.84 10.59
C ARG A 89 19.38 8.21 11.99
N ASN A 90 19.28 9.50 12.30
CA ASN A 90 19.18 9.98 13.68
C ASN A 90 17.79 10.51 14.05
N ARG A 91 16.99 10.99 13.09
CA ARG A 91 15.64 11.51 13.36
C ARG A 91 14.68 10.36 13.54
N ASP A 92 13.83 10.45 14.53
CA ASP A 92 12.86 9.39 14.86
C ASP A 92 11.93 9.11 13.68
N TYR A 93 11.94 7.88 13.19
CA TYR A 93 11.08 7.44 12.07
C TYR A 93 9.58 7.55 12.39
N ARG A 94 9.20 7.55 13.69
CA ARG A 94 7.81 7.67 14.12
C ARG A 94 7.16 8.99 13.72
N ILE A 95 7.94 10.04 13.47
CA ILE A 95 7.44 11.28 12.87
C ILE A 95 6.75 10.99 11.53
N TYR A 96 7.41 10.21 10.69
CA TYR A 96 6.92 9.85 9.35
C TYR A 96 5.87 8.75 9.40
N GLU A 97 5.98 7.82 10.34
CA GLU A 97 5.01 6.75 10.58
C GLU A 97 3.65 7.32 10.98
N GLU A 98 3.57 8.12 12.03
CA GLU A 98 2.30 8.72 12.49
C GLU A 98 1.74 9.69 11.45
N PHE A 99 2.59 10.40 10.71
CA PHE A 99 2.14 11.24 9.62
C PHE A 99 1.59 10.43 8.45
N ALA A 100 2.19 9.29 8.12
CA ALA A 100 1.65 8.37 7.13
C ALA A 100 0.25 7.87 7.52
N TYR A 101 0.04 7.50 8.79
CA TYR A 101 -1.29 7.10 9.29
C TYR A 101 -2.32 8.23 9.22
N THR A 102 -1.91 9.48 9.45
CA THR A 102 -2.80 10.63 9.24
C THR A 102 -3.27 10.73 7.78
N LEU A 103 -2.35 10.58 6.82
CA LEU A 103 -2.69 10.63 5.40
C LEU A 103 -3.47 9.39 4.93
N ILE A 104 -3.19 8.22 5.48
CA ILE A 104 -3.99 7.01 5.25
C ILE A 104 -5.45 7.26 5.64
N ALA A 105 -5.69 7.83 6.83
CA ALA A 105 -7.04 8.13 7.28
C ALA A 105 -7.74 9.15 6.36
N GLU A 106 -7.04 10.22 5.93
CA GLU A 106 -7.58 11.21 4.98
C GLU A 106 -7.89 10.56 3.61
N ALA A 107 -6.98 9.76 3.08
CA ALA A 107 -7.16 9.08 1.81
C ALA A 107 -8.37 8.12 1.86
N ARG A 108 -8.47 7.28 2.88
CA ARG A 108 -9.61 6.35 3.05
C ARG A 108 -10.94 7.07 3.10
N ASN A 109 -11.05 8.14 3.88
CA ASN A 109 -12.27 8.95 3.96
C ASN A 109 -12.67 9.55 2.60
N SER A 110 -11.70 9.83 1.74
CA SER A 110 -11.93 10.34 0.39
C SER A 110 -12.54 9.27 -0.53
N TYR A 111 -12.08 8.02 -0.45
CA TYR A 111 -12.49 6.93 -1.35
C TYR A 111 -13.67 6.08 -0.85
N ASN A 112 -14.34 6.44 0.21
CA ASN A 112 -15.38 5.65 0.89
C ASN A 112 -16.65 5.36 0.05
N LYS A 113 -16.65 5.61 -1.27
CA LYS A 113 -17.83 5.50 -2.16
C LYS A 113 -17.58 4.65 -3.42
N ASN A 114 -16.56 3.81 -3.44
CA ASN A 114 -16.29 3.00 -4.62
C ASN A 114 -17.31 1.85 -4.75
N ASP A 115 -17.75 1.58 -5.96
CA ASP A 115 -18.55 0.42 -6.34
C ASP A 115 -17.72 -0.86 -6.20
N PHE A 116 -17.81 -1.48 -5.03
CA PHE A 116 -17.21 -2.78 -4.79
C PHE A 116 -18.16 -3.88 -5.27
N GLU A 117 -17.66 -4.87 -6.02
CA GLU A 117 -18.48 -5.89 -6.67
C GLU A 117 -19.32 -6.72 -5.68
N VAL A 118 -18.78 -6.98 -4.47
CA VAL A 118 -19.50 -7.73 -3.43
C VAL A 118 -20.22 -6.76 -2.50
N LYS A 119 -21.54 -6.87 -2.45
CA LYS A 119 -22.38 -6.03 -1.59
C LYS A 119 -22.31 -6.50 -0.14
N VAL A 120 -21.35 -5.99 0.61
CA VAL A 120 -21.22 -6.21 2.05
C VAL A 120 -21.19 -4.86 2.77
N ASP A 121 -21.89 -4.76 3.91
CA ASP A 121 -22.00 -3.51 4.67
C ASP A 121 -20.67 -3.14 5.36
N GLY A 122 -19.92 -4.12 5.82
CA GLY A 122 -18.63 -3.92 6.51
C GLY A 122 -17.47 -3.60 5.56
N ASN A 123 -16.35 -3.18 6.13
CA ASN A 123 -15.11 -3.02 5.38
C ASN A 123 -14.57 -4.38 4.93
N VAL A 124 -13.80 -4.38 3.85
CA VAL A 124 -13.14 -5.58 3.31
C VAL A 124 -11.64 -5.36 3.31
N TYR A 125 -10.94 -6.12 4.12
CA TYR A 125 -9.50 -6.01 4.29
C TYR A 125 -8.77 -7.23 3.75
N ALA A 126 -7.78 -7.02 2.88
CA ALA A 126 -6.81 -8.04 2.52
C ALA A 126 -5.58 -7.90 3.42
N PHE A 127 -5.21 -8.95 4.14
CA PHE A 127 -4.02 -8.97 4.97
C PHE A 127 -2.96 -9.87 4.34
N ASP A 128 -1.78 -9.30 4.10
CA ASP A 128 -0.65 -10.04 3.54
C ASP A 128 0.68 -9.40 3.95
N SER A 129 1.78 -10.09 3.68
CA SER A 129 3.13 -9.59 3.90
C SER A 129 4.00 -9.71 2.66
N SER A 130 4.96 -8.82 2.55
CA SER A 130 5.94 -8.88 1.48
C SER A 130 7.35 -8.69 2.00
N THR A 131 8.23 -9.63 1.67
CA THR A 131 9.63 -9.57 2.05
C THR A 131 10.41 -8.68 1.07
N ILE A 132 11.30 -7.87 1.61
CA ILE A 132 12.29 -7.10 0.87
C ILE A 132 13.66 -7.63 1.28
N ASP A 133 14.36 -8.24 0.33
CA ASP A 133 15.68 -8.79 0.56
C ASP A 133 16.71 -7.67 0.71
N LEU A 134 17.61 -7.82 1.67
CA LEU A 134 18.66 -6.88 2.01
C LEU A 134 20.03 -7.56 1.98
N CYS A 135 21.04 -6.86 1.50
CA CYS A 135 22.43 -7.34 1.57
C CYS A 135 22.91 -7.33 3.04
N LEU A 136 23.15 -8.50 3.60
CA LEU A 136 23.48 -8.67 5.03
C LEU A 136 24.76 -7.93 5.41
N ASN A 137 25.75 -7.85 4.53
CA ASN A 137 26.99 -7.11 4.79
C ASN A 137 26.77 -5.62 5.07
N VAL A 138 25.68 -5.07 4.55
CA VAL A 138 25.31 -3.66 4.71
C VAL A 138 24.23 -3.47 5.78
N PHE A 139 23.31 -4.43 5.90
CA PHE A 139 22.15 -4.40 6.81
C PHE A 139 22.26 -5.53 7.84
N TRP A 140 23.34 -5.59 8.59
CA TRP A 140 23.65 -6.65 9.56
C TRP A 140 22.54 -6.89 10.59
N TRP A 141 21.78 -5.89 10.94
CA TRP A 141 20.64 -5.98 11.86
C TRP A 141 19.42 -6.71 11.27
N ALA A 142 19.36 -6.86 9.96
CA ALA A 142 18.20 -7.44 9.24
C ALA A 142 18.36 -8.94 8.98
N GLU A 143 19.32 -9.64 9.58
CA GLU A 143 19.51 -11.07 9.41
C GLU A 143 18.24 -11.85 9.76
N PHE A 144 17.79 -12.76 8.88
CA PHE A 144 16.64 -13.65 9.13
C PHE A 144 16.91 -15.12 8.82
N ARG A 145 17.91 -15.43 7.99
CA ARG A 145 18.43 -16.77 7.75
C ARG A 145 19.95 -16.69 7.63
N LYS A 146 20.64 -17.83 7.80
CA LYS A 146 22.08 -17.91 7.57
C LYS A 146 22.40 -17.30 6.21
N HIS A 147 23.18 -16.22 6.19
CA HIS A 147 23.59 -15.47 4.99
C HIS A 147 22.49 -14.68 4.23
N LYS A 148 21.30 -14.47 4.83
CA LYS A 148 20.23 -13.67 4.21
C LYS A 148 19.73 -12.60 5.16
N GLY A 149 19.67 -11.35 4.68
CA GLY A 149 19.04 -10.22 5.35
C GLY A 149 17.69 -9.88 4.71
N GLY A 150 16.76 -9.35 5.48
CA GLY A 150 15.48 -8.90 4.96
C GLY A 150 14.59 -8.24 6.00
N ILE A 151 13.69 -7.43 5.49
CA ILE A 151 12.55 -6.90 6.25
C ILE A 151 11.25 -7.40 5.63
N LYS A 152 10.19 -7.40 6.43
CA LYS A 152 8.82 -7.63 5.97
C LYS A 152 7.98 -6.38 6.12
N LEU A 153 7.16 -6.14 5.10
CA LEU A 153 6.06 -5.19 5.14
C LEU A 153 4.78 -5.99 5.34
N HIS A 154 4.20 -5.90 6.53
CA HIS A 154 2.88 -6.47 6.81
C HIS A 154 1.84 -5.40 6.55
N THR A 155 0.88 -5.68 5.71
CA THR A 155 -0.10 -4.68 5.27
C THR A 155 -1.51 -5.20 5.44
N LEU A 156 -2.32 -4.43 6.14
CA LEU A 156 -3.77 -4.53 6.10
C LEU A 156 -4.26 -3.54 5.05
N TYR A 157 -4.80 -4.04 3.95
CA TYR A 157 -5.17 -3.27 2.78
C TYR A 157 -6.69 -3.22 2.65
N ASP A 158 -7.25 -2.03 2.63
CA ASP A 158 -8.68 -1.83 2.41
C ASP A 158 -8.98 -2.00 0.91
N VAL A 159 -9.65 -3.08 0.58
CA VAL A 159 -9.97 -3.47 -0.80
C VAL A 159 -10.96 -2.51 -1.44
N LYS A 160 -11.92 -1.97 -0.66
CA LYS A 160 -12.93 -1.04 -1.16
C LYS A 160 -12.36 0.32 -1.56
N THR A 161 -11.39 0.81 -0.79
CA THR A 161 -10.79 2.13 -1.03
C THR A 161 -9.48 2.06 -1.81
N SER A 162 -8.89 0.88 -1.96
CA SER A 162 -7.54 0.67 -2.51
C SER A 162 -6.44 1.42 -1.73
N ILE A 163 -6.63 1.62 -0.43
CA ILE A 163 -5.69 2.31 0.46
C ILE A 163 -5.22 1.33 1.56
N PRO A 164 -3.90 1.25 1.87
CA PRO A 164 -3.45 0.50 3.03
C PRO A 164 -3.99 1.14 4.32
N THR A 165 -4.42 0.33 5.28
CA THR A 165 -4.87 0.81 6.59
C THR A 165 -3.79 0.70 7.65
N ILE A 166 -3.00 -0.36 7.56
CA ILE A 166 -1.86 -0.62 8.44
C ILE A 166 -0.68 -1.05 7.57
N VAL A 167 0.48 -0.49 7.83
CA VAL A 167 1.76 -0.92 7.26
C VAL A 167 2.78 -1.03 8.38
N LEU A 168 3.16 -2.24 8.73
CA LEU A 168 4.14 -2.53 9.77
C LEU A 168 5.44 -3.05 9.15
N VAL A 169 6.56 -2.47 9.56
CA VAL A 169 7.90 -2.87 9.10
C VAL A 169 8.58 -3.68 10.18
N THR A 170 8.81 -4.96 9.93
CA THR A 170 9.49 -5.87 10.85
C THR A 170 10.75 -6.48 10.25
N ASN A 171 11.57 -7.11 11.08
CA ASN A 171 12.60 -8.01 10.61
C ASN A 171 11.92 -9.24 9.96
N ALA A 172 12.50 -9.77 8.88
CA ALA A 172 11.96 -10.94 8.17
C ALA A 172 11.94 -12.24 9.01
N LYS A 173 12.53 -12.27 10.21
CA LYS A 173 12.39 -13.37 11.21
C LYS A 173 10.97 -13.48 11.75
N VAL A 174 10.21 -12.39 11.79
CA VAL A 174 8.86 -12.40 12.35
C VAL A 174 7.96 -13.24 11.47
N HIS A 175 7.28 -14.23 12.10
CA HIS A 175 6.30 -15.04 11.39
C HIS A 175 5.06 -14.22 11.06
N ASP A 176 4.57 -14.32 9.83
CA ASP A 176 3.45 -13.51 9.34
C ASP A 176 2.20 -13.65 10.18
N VAL A 177 1.90 -14.87 10.63
CA VAL A 177 0.71 -15.17 11.45
C VAL A 177 0.70 -14.46 12.81
N ASN A 178 1.88 -14.11 13.36
CA ASN A 178 1.95 -13.40 14.64
C ASN A 178 1.44 -11.95 14.52
N MET A 179 1.47 -11.40 13.32
CA MET A 179 0.98 -10.05 13.09
C MET A 179 -0.54 -9.92 13.20
N LEU A 180 -1.28 -11.04 13.18
CA LEU A 180 -2.71 -11.06 13.48
C LEU A 180 -3.01 -10.65 14.93
N ASP A 181 -2.04 -10.79 15.85
CA ASP A 181 -2.20 -10.36 17.25
C ASP A 181 -2.12 -8.83 17.41
N GLU A 182 -1.48 -8.14 16.46
CA GLU A 182 -1.34 -6.68 16.43
C GLU A 182 -2.55 -5.99 15.79
N LEU A 183 -3.48 -6.74 15.20
CA LEU A 183 -4.65 -6.17 14.53
C LEU A 183 -5.81 -5.97 15.52
N SER A 184 -6.43 -4.80 15.42
CA SER A 184 -7.74 -4.55 16.02
C SER A 184 -8.83 -4.91 15.01
N TYR A 185 -9.66 -5.91 15.34
CA TYR A 185 -10.70 -6.38 14.44
C TYR A 185 -11.97 -5.55 14.56
N GLU A 186 -12.49 -5.10 13.41
CA GLU A 186 -13.74 -4.35 13.31
C GLU A 186 -14.93 -5.30 13.16
N LYS A 187 -15.93 -5.16 14.02
CA LYS A 187 -17.18 -5.94 13.94
C LYS A 187 -17.85 -5.74 12.58
N GLY A 188 -18.31 -6.83 11.98
CA GLY A 188 -18.98 -6.83 10.66
C GLY A 188 -18.03 -6.73 9.46
N SER A 189 -16.73 -6.47 9.67
CA SER A 189 -15.75 -6.37 8.58
C SER A 189 -15.20 -7.75 8.18
N PHE A 190 -14.77 -7.86 6.92
CA PHE A 190 -14.21 -9.07 6.34
C PHE A 190 -12.68 -8.98 6.25
N TYR A 191 -12.00 -10.04 6.68
CA TYR A 191 -10.54 -10.17 6.62
C TYR A 191 -10.16 -11.32 5.68
N ILE A 192 -9.55 -10.99 4.56
CA ILE A 192 -9.14 -11.94 3.52
C ILE A 192 -7.65 -12.22 3.68
N MET A 193 -7.27 -13.48 3.80
CA MET A 193 -5.89 -13.89 4.09
C MET A 193 -5.50 -15.13 3.30
N ASP A 194 -4.20 -15.33 3.09
CA ASP A 194 -3.71 -16.59 2.52
C ASP A 194 -3.67 -17.73 3.56
N LYS A 195 -3.55 -18.97 3.09
CA LYS A 195 -3.47 -20.18 3.94
C LYS A 195 -2.33 -20.13 4.96
N GLY A 196 -1.30 -19.34 4.73
CA GLY A 196 -0.20 -19.12 5.67
C GLY A 196 -0.63 -18.50 7.00
N TYR A 197 -1.74 -17.76 6.99
CA TYR A 197 -2.30 -17.10 8.18
C TYR A 197 -3.31 -17.98 8.96
N VAL A 198 -3.57 -19.21 8.51
CA VAL A 198 -4.50 -20.11 9.21
C VAL A 198 -3.91 -20.55 10.54
N ASP A 199 -4.40 -19.94 11.62
CA ASP A 199 -4.22 -20.30 13.01
C ASP A 199 -5.60 -20.25 13.67
N PHE A 200 -6.11 -21.39 14.07
CA PHE A 200 -7.50 -21.49 14.52
C PHE A 200 -7.78 -20.71 15.80
N THR A 201 -6.80 -20.55 16.69
CA THR A 201 -6.96 -19.71 17.88
C THR A 201 -7.15 -18.23 17.51
N ARG A 202 -6.34 -17.73 16.57
CA ARG A 202 -6.43 -16.35 16.08
C ARG A 202 -7.68 -16.11 15.24
N LEU A 203 -8.05 -17.08 14.39
CA LEU A 203 -9.31 -17.01 13.63
C LEU A 203 -10.53 -17.02 14.55
N HIS A 204 -10.48 -17.77 15.67
CA HIS A 204 -11.54 -17.74 16.67
C HIS A 204 -11.60 -16.39 17.40
N LYS A 205 -10.47 -15.80 17.76
CA LYS A 205 -10.41 -14.44 18.31
C LYS A 205 -11.06 -13.41 17.37
N LEU A 206 -10.78 -13.49 16.07
CA LEU A 206 -11.41 -12.65 15.06
C LEU A 206 -12.94 -12.86 15.01
N HIS A 207 -13.39 -14.12 15.03
CA HIS A 207 -14.80 -14.49 15.05
C HIS A 207 -15.51 -13.94 16.30
N THR A 208 -14.93 -14.09 17.48
CA THR A 208 -15.52 -13.59 18.73
C THR A 208 -15.60 -12.07 18.81
N CYS A 209 -14.75 -11.34 18.06
CA CYS A 209 -14.90 -9.89 17.86
C CYS A 209 -16.07 -9.52 16.92
N GLY A 210 -16.79 -10.49 16.36
CA GLY A 210 -17.89 -10.29 15.42
C GLY A 210 -17.43 -9.90 14.02
N ALA A 211 -16.18 -10.20 13.67
CA ALA A 211 -15.63 -10.03 12.34
C ALA A 211 -15.69 -11.33 11.53
N TYR A 212 -15.59 -11.21 10.21
CA TYR A 212 -15.60 -12.32 9.29
C TYR A 212 -14.23 -12.52 8.65
N PHE A 213 -13.89 -13.77 8.35
CA PHE A 213 -12.69 -14.06 7.57
C PHE A 213 -13.02 -14.94 6.35
N VAL A 214 -12.20 -14.80 5.32
CA VAL A 214 -12.14 -15.70 4.17
C VAL A 214 -10.68 -16.07 3.94
N THR A 215 -10.34 -17.36 4.02
CA THR A 215 -8.99 -17.85 3.77
C THR A 215 -9.00 -19.19 3.05
N ARG A 216 -7.89 -19.58 2.43
CA ARG A 216 -7.75 -20.93 1.90
C ARG A 216 -7.54 -21.94 3.02
N ALA A 217 -8.19 -23.09 2.91
CA ALA A 217 -7.92 -24.21 3.80
C ALA A 217 -6.48 -24.71 3.64
N LYS A 218 -5.87 -25.18 4.74
CA LYS A 218 -4.63 -25.95 4.67
C LYS A 218 -4.93 -27.36 4.16
N ASP A 219 -4.01 -27.92 3.38
CA ASP A 219 -4.19 -29.22 2.72
C ASP A 219 -4.39 -30.37 3.73
N ASN A 220 -3.84 -30.23 4.95
CA ASN A 220 -3.96 -31.18 6.04
C ASN A 220 -5.13 -30.89 7.01
N MET A 221 -6.02 -29.95 6.67
CA MET A 221 -7.17 -29.61 7.50
C MET A 221 -8.18 -30.76 7.51
N ARG A 222 -8.49 -31.31 8.69
CA ARG A 222 -9.56 -32.27 8.87
C ARG A 222 -10.85 -31.56 9.25
N PHE A 223 -11.90 -31.80 8.47
CA PHE A 223 -13.19 -31.13 8.57
C PHE A 223 -14.32 -32.16 8.51
N ARG A 224 -15.11 -32.23 9.55
CA ARG A 224 -16.29 -33.07 9.64
C ARG A 224 -17.51 -32.30 9.16
N ARG A 225 -18.02 -32.65 7.96
CA ARG A 225 -19.22 -32.06 7.39
C ARG A 225 -20.44 -32.44 8.24
N MET A 226 -21.26 -31.45 8.57
CA MET A 226 -22.56 -31.62 9.20
C MET A 226 -23.67 -31.63 8.15
N TYR A 227 -23.66 -30.63 7.24
CA TYR A 227 -24.61 -30.57 6.11
C TYR A 227 -24.01 -29.83 4.93
N SER A 228 -24.64 -29.99 3.75
CA SER A 228 -24.28 -29.31 2.53
C SER A 228 -25.42 -28.39 2.11
N ARG A 229 -25.08 -27.25 1.52
CA ARG A 229 -26.00 -26.37 0.85
C ARG A 229 -26.10 -26.73 -0.62
N GLU A 230 -27.21 -26.42 -1.24
CA GLU A 230 -27.35 -26.50 -2.70
C GLU A 230 -26.42 -25.49 -3.36
N VAL A 231 -25.83 -25.88 -4.49
CA VAL A 231 -24.90 -25.06 -5.27
C VAL A 231 -25.21 -25.19 -6.75
N ASP A 232 -25.08 -24.08 -7.45
CA ASP A 232 -25.05 -24.08 -8.91
C ASP A 232 -23.61 -24.42 -9.36
N LYS A 233 -23.47 -25.60 -9.97
CA LYS A 233 -22.17 -26.08 -10.46
C LYS A 233 -21.70 -25.33 -11.71
N THR A 234 -22.56 -24.62 -12.40
CA THR A 234 -22.22 -23.84 -13.60
C THR A 234 -21.39 -22.60 -13.25
N THR A 235 -21.46 -22.12 -11.99
CA THR A 235 -20.67 -21.00 -11.47
C THR A 235 -19.24 -21.38 -11.05
N GLY A 236 -18.84 -22.65 -11.24
CA GLY A 236 -17.57 -23.18 -10.76
C GLY A 236 -17.59 -23.66 -9.32
N ILE A 237 -18.68 -23.43 -8.56
CA ILE A 237 -18.80 -23.91 -7.18
C ILE A 237 -19.01 -25.43 -7.19
N LYS A 238 -18.11 -26.17 -6.54
CA LYS A 238 -18.18 -27.64 -6.46
C LYS A 238 -18.93 -28.12 -5.23
N CYS A 239 -18.79 -27.44 -4.09
CA CYS A 239 -19.59 -27.69 -2.90
C CYS A 239 -19.58 -26.50 -1.94
N ASP A 240 -20.63 -26.40 -1.13
CA ASP A 240 -20.78 -25.47 -0.01
C ASP A 240 -21.23 -26.28 1.23
N GLN A 241 -20.40 -26.33 2.25
CA GLN A 241 -20.57 -27.24 3.36
C GLN A 241 -20.36 -26.53 4.68
N ILE A 242 -21.18 -26.84 5.66
CA ILE A 242 -21.03 -26.38 7.03
C ILE A 242 -20.65 -27.60 7.92
N GLY A 243 -19.71 -27.38 8.79
CA GLY A 243 -19.21 -28.41 9.67
C GLY A 243 -18.31 -27.87 10.78
N ILE A 244 -17.57 -28.76 11.41
CA ILE A 244 -16.65 -28.47 12.49
C ILE A 244 -15.26 -29.06 12.21
N LEU A 245 -14.26 -28.53 12.87
CA LEU A 245 -12.92 -29.12 12.84
C LEU A 245 -12.92 -30.46 13.57
N GLU A 246 -12.21 -31.45 13.02
CA GLU A 246 -12.30 -32.82 13.48
C GLU A 246 -11.21 -33.18 14.54
N THR A 247 -10.00 -32.61 14.41
CA THR A 247 -8.93 -32.92 15.32
C THR A 247 -9.16 -32.25 16.68
N TYR A 248 -8.87 -32.93 17.76
CA TYR A 248 -9.05 -32.45 19.16
C TYR A 248 -8.39 -31.06 19.34
N LYS A 249 -7.15 -30.89 18.88
CA LYS A 249 -6.42 -29.62 18.99
C LYS A 249 -7.11 -28.48 18.22
N SER A 250 -7.55 -28.75 17.00
CA SER A 250 -8.20 -27.72 16.16
C SER A 250 -9.60 -27.39 16.67
N LEU A 251 -10.36 -28.39 17.09
CA LEU A 251 -11.70 -28.20 17.68
C LEU A 251 -11.63 -27.39 18.97
N LYS A 252 -10.62 -27.63 19.83
CA LYS A 252 -10.41 -26.85 21.04
C LYS A 252 -10.05 -25.39 20.72
N ALA A 253 -9.27 -25.16 19.67
CA ALA A 253 -8.85 -23.82 19.26
C ALA A 253 -9.97 -23.03 18.54
N TYR A 254 -10.87 -23.73 17.86
CA TYR A 254 -12.03 -23.15 17.16
C TYR A 254 -13.24 -24.08 17.31
N PRO A 255 -14.04 -23.91 18.38
CA PRO A 255 -15.15 -24.82 18.69
C PRO A 255 -16.40 -24.58 17.81
N ASP A 256 -16.51 -23.43 17.18
CA ASP A 256 -17.68 -23.04 16.40
C ASP A 256 -17.74 -23.71 15.03
N LYS A 257 -18.90 -23.64 14.41
CA LYS A 257 -19.11 -24.09 13.02
C LYS A 257 -18.30 -23.24 12.05
N LEU A 258 -17.74 -23.90 11.06
CA LEU A 258 -17.07 -23.28 9.91
C LEU A 258 -17.80 -23.66 8.63
N ARG A 259 -17.73 -22.78 7.66
CA ARG A 259 -18.21 -23.04 6.30
C ARG A 259 -17.01 -23.30 5.40
N ARG A 260 -17.12 -24.33 4.55
CA ARG A 260 -16.14 -24.74 3.56
C ARG A 260 -16.75 -24.62 2.18
N VAL A 261 -16.19 -23.76 1.32
CA VAL A 261 -16.60 -23.58 -0.08
C VAL A 261 -15.49 -24.12 -0.99
N LYS A 262 -15.83 -25.01 -1.90
CA LYS A 262 -14.92 -25.53 -2.93
C LYS A 262 -15.27 -24.92 -4.27
N TYR A 263 -14.33 -24.25 -4.89
CA TYR A 263 -14.48 -23.49 -6.13
C TYR A 263 -13.43 -23.93 -7.15
N TYR A 264 -13.83 -24.09 -8.39
CA TYR A 264 -12.95 -24.31 -9.52
C TYR A 264 -12.83 -23.03 -10.33
N ASP A 265 -11.62 -22.52 -10.44
CA ASP A 265 -11.30 -21.33 -11.22
C ASP A 265 -10.89 -21.76 -12.63
N GLU A 266 -11.71 -21.44 -13.63
CA GLU A 266 -11.49 -21.81 -15.03
C GLU A 266 -10.29 -21.06 -15.63
N GLU A 267 -10.08 -19.78 -15.25
CA GLU A 267 -8.97 -18.96 -15.74
C GLU A 267 -7.60 -19.54 -15.29
N LEU A 268 -7.55 -20.01 -14.05
CA LEU A 268 -6.34 -20.57 -13.45
C LEU A 268 -6.23 -22.10 -13.60
N GLY A 269 -7.28 -22.78 -14.07
CA GLY A 269 -7.34 -24.22 -14.24
C GLY A 269 -7.16 -25.02 -12.95
N ARG A 270 -7.56 -24.48 -11.79
CA ARG A 270 -7.31 -25.12 -10.48
C ARG A 270 -8.46 -24.95 -9.49
N GLU A 271 -8.49 -25.87 -8.52
CA GLU A 271 -9.44 -25.83 -7.42
C GLU A 271 -8.91 -25.05 -6.22
N PHE A 272 -9.83 -24.33 -5.58
CA PHE A 272 -9.62 -23.68 -4.29
C PHE A 272 -10.60 -24.21 -3.26
N VAL A 273 -10.12 -24.34 -2.04
CA VAL A 273 -10.97 -24.66 -0.87
C VAL A 273 -10.87 -23.48 0.09
N PHE A 274 -11.98 -22.77 0.23
CA PHE A 274 -12.07 -21.64 1.17
C PHE A 274 -12.72 -22.07 2.47
N ILE A 275 -12.32 -21.45 3.57
CA ILE A 275 -12.98 -21.52 4.87
C ILE A 275 -13.36 -20.13 5.34
N THR A 276 -14.54 -20.03 5.94
CA THR A 276 -15.07 -18.78 6.48
C THR A 276 -15.98 -19.05 7.67
N ASN A 277 -16.16 -18.05 8.54
CA ASN A 277 -17.18 -18.04 9.58
C ASN A 277 -18.47 -17.30 9.14
N ASN A 278 -18.50 -16.75 7.92
CA ASN A 278 -19.71 -16.13 7.39
C ASN A 278 -20.64 -17.20 6.83
N MET A 279 -21.90 -17.20 7.32
CA MET A 279 -22.93 -18.16 6.92
C MET A 279 -23.98 -17.56 5.97
N GLU A 280 -23.92 -16.27 5.67
CA GLU A 280 -24.97 -15.54 4.93
C GLU A 280 -24.67 -15.37 3.46
N LEU A 281 -23.42 -14.97 3.12
CA LEU A 281 -23.01 -14.74 1.73
C LEU A 281 -23.23 -15.99 0.85
N SER A 282 -23.45 -15.78 -0.44
CA SER A 282 -23.45 -16.88 -1.42
C SER A 282 -22.06 -17.51 -1.52
N ALA A 283 -21.96 -18.71 -2.10
CA ALA A 283 -20.67 -19.37 -2.28
C ALA A 283 -19.79 -18.63 -3.31
N GLU A 284 -20.42 -18.04 -4.31
CA GLU A 284 -19.80 -17.20 -5.34
C GLU A 284 -19.21 -15.91 -4.73
N GLU A 285 -19.96 -15.25 -3.84
CA GLU A 285 -19.48 -14.06 -3.13
C GLU A 285 -18.27 -14.37 -2.26
N VAL A 286 -18.23 -15.53 -1.60
CA VAL A 286 -17.05 -15.97 -0.83
C VAL A 286 -15.83 -16.16 -1.73
N ALA A 287 -16.01 -16.77 -2.91
CA ALA A 287 -14.94 -16.95 -3.89
C ALA A 287 -14.47 -15.58 -4.45
N LEU A 288 -15.41 -14.69 -4.77
CA LEU A 288 -15.12 -13.35 -5.28
C LEU A 288 -14.40 -12.48 -4.23
N LEU A 289 -14.81 -12.54 -2.95
CA LEU A 289 -14.08 -11.89 -1.86
C LEU A 289 -12.63 -12.37 -1.81
N TYR A 290 -12.41 -13.68 -1.91
CA TYR A 290 -11.04 -14.19 -1.90
C TYR A 290 -10.22 -13.76 -3.14
N LYS A 291 -10.84 -13.68 -4.32
CA LYS A 291 -10.19 -13.16 -5.54
C LYS A 291 -9.66 -11.74 -5.31
N ASN A 292 -10.35 -10.91 -4.55
CA ASN A 292 -9.93 -9.55 -4.23
C ASN A 292 -8.66 -9.48 -3.34
N ARG A 293 -8.21 -10.57 -2.71
CA ARG A 293 -6.93 -10.61 -1.97
C ARG A 293 -5.74 -10.20 -2.87
N TRP A 294 -5.84 -10.47 -4.17
CA TRP A 294 -4.81 -10.08 -5.14
C TRP A 294 -4.47 -8.58 -5.12
N GLN A 295 -5.38 -7.72 -4.71
CA GLN A 295 -5.14 -6.28 -4.68
C GLN A 295 -3.98 -5.88 -3.74
N VAL A 296 -3.79 -6.57 -2.61
CA VAL A 296 -2.65 -6.30 -1.73
C VAL A 296 -1.31 -6.71 -2.37
N GLU A 297 -1.30 -7.75 -3.20
CA GLU A 297 -0.11 -8.13 -3.97
C GLU A 297 0.23 -7.09 -5.04
N LEU A 298 -0.77 -6.54 -5.72
CA LEU A 298 -0.59 -5.42 -6.65
C LEU A 298 -0.04 -4.19 -5.93
N PHE A 299 -0.54 -3.87 -4.73
CA PHE A 299 -0.01 -2.80 -3.90
C PHE A 299 1.48 -3.04 -3.56
N PHE A 300 1.86 -4.25 -3.15
CA PHE A 300 3.28 -4.57 -2.89
C PHE A 300 4.15 -4.48 -4.15
N LYS A 301 3.67 -5.00 -5.27
CA LYS A 301 4.35 -4.88 -6.56
C LYS A 301 4.60 -3.42 -6.89
N TRP A 302 3.57 -2.61 -6.71
CA TRP A 302 3.58 -1.20 -6.99
C TRP A 302 4.59 -0.43 -6.08
N ILE A 303 4.53 -0.62 -4.75
CA ILE A 303 5.47 0.00 -3.81
C ILE A 303 6.91 -0.38 -4.13
N LYS A 304 7.17 -1.65 -4.42
CA LYS A 304 8.51 -2.14 -4.72
C LYS A 304 9.05 -1.58 -6.03
N GLN A 305 8.21 -1.38 -7.02
CA GLN A 305 8.62 -0.91 -8.35
C GLN A 305 8.75 0.60 -8.43
N HIS A 306 7.74 1.32 -7.95
CA HIS A 306 7.61 2.76 -8.18
C HIS A 306 8.17 3.61 -7.03
N LEU A 307 8.05 3.17 -5.80
CA LEU A 307 8.56 3.90 -4.64
C LEU A 307 9.95 3.43 -4.16
N LYS A 308 10.67 2.69 -5.01
CA LYS A 308 12.09 2.33 -4.81
C LYS A 308 12.43 1.76 -3.43
N VAL A 309 11.48 1.05 -2.82
CA VAL A 309 11.67 0.42 -1.50
C VAL A 309 12.66 -0.76 -1.55
N LYS A 310 13.10 -1.17 -2.74
CA LYS A 310 14.18 -2.16 -2.92
C LYS A 310 15.59 -1.58 -2.77
N SER A 311 15.76 -0.26 -2.95
CA SER A 311 17.04 0.44 -2.88
C SER A 311 16.99 1.48 -1.78
N PHE A 312 17.49 1.11 -0.60
CA PHE A 312 17.46 2.03 0.54
C PHE A 312 18.60 3.06 0.48
N TRP A 313 18.27 4.32 0.81
CA TRP A 313 19.19 5.45 0.83
C TRP A 313 19.93 5.58 2.16
N GLY A 314 19.71 4.66 3.09
CA GLY A 314 20.42 4.54 4.36
C GLY A 314 20.37 3.12 4.87
N THR A 315 21.34 2.74 5.70
CA THR A 315 21.59 1.35 6.10
C THR A 315 21.08 1.01 7.50
N THR A 316 20.71 2.00 8.31
CA THR A 316 20.15 1.76 9.64
C THR A 316 18.66 1.40 9.57
N MET A 317 18.17 0.66 10.56
CA MET A 317 16.73 0.34 10.67
C MET A 317 15.88 1.61 10.64
N ASN A 318 16.33 2.67 11.33
CA ASN A 318 15.63 3.97 11.35
C ASN A 318 15.52 4.58 9.94
N ALA A 319 16.62 4.58 9.17
CA ALA A 319 16.63 5.10 7.80
C ALA A 319 15.72 4.29 6.87
N VAL A 320 15.72 2.96 7.01
CA VAL A 320 14.87 2.07 6.25
C VAL A 320 13.39 2.34 6.55
N LYS A 321 13.00 2.38 7.82
CA LYS A 321 11.63 2.70 8.23
C LYS A 321 11.20 4.09 7.75
N THR A 322 12.06 5.11 7.93
CA THR A 322 11.80 6.47 7.41
C THR A 322 11.50 6.45 5.92
N GLN A 323 12.30 5.72 5.11
CA GLN A 323 12.07 5.64 3.67
C GLN A 323 10.77 4.93 3.32
N VAL A 324 10.44 3.84 4.00
CA VAL A 324 9.17 3.12 3.79
C VAL A 324 7.98 4.03 4.10
N TYR A 325 7.98 4.71 5.25
CA TYR A 325 6.86 5.59 5.59
C TYR A 325 6.77 6.82 4.69
N CYS A 326 7.91 7.38 4.24
CA CYS A 326 7.89 8.42 3.20
C CYS A 326 7.33 7.91 1.86
N ALA A 327 7.54 6.64 1.52
CA ALA A 327 6.93 6.02 0.36
C ALA A 327 5.39 5.91 0.52
N ILE A 328 4.90 5.51 1.70
CA ILE A 328 3.46 5.47 2.01
C ILE A 328 2.87 6.89 1.99
N ILE A 329 3.55 7.88 2.57
CA ILE A 329 3.17 9.30 2.50
C ILE A 329 3.00 9.73 1.03
N THR A 330 3.95 9.38 0.18
CA THR A 330 3.90 9.72 -1.26
C THR A 330 2.71 9.05 -1.95
N TYR A 331 2.45 7.78 -1.65
CA TYR A 331 1.28 7.05 -2.17
C TYR A 331 -0.03 7.73 -1.78
N CYS A 332 -0.21 7.99 -0.48
CA CYS A 332 -1.42 8.61 0.04
C CYS A 332 -1.59 10.05 -0.48
N LEU A 333 -0.50 10.81 -0.60
CA LEU A 333 -0.53 12.14 -1.19
C LEU A 333 -1.07 12.12 -2.62
N VAL A 334 -0.56 11.22 -3.46
CA VAL A 334 -1.03 11.08 -4.85
C VAL A 334 -2.49 10.65 -4.89
N ALA A 335 -2.90 9.71 -4.04
CA ALA A 335 -4.29 9.28 -3.93
C ALA A 335 -5.23 10.44 -3.53
N ILE A 336 -4.87 11.21 -2.49
CA ILE A 336 -5.63 12.39 -2.04
C ILE A 336 -5.75 13.43 -3.15
N VAL A 337 -4.65 13.71 -3.86
CA VAL A 337 -4.64 14.67 -4.98
C VAL A 337 -5.53 14.19 -6.11
N ALA A 338 -5.42 12.93 -6.50
CA ALA A 338 -6.24 12.33 -7.55
C ALA A 338 -7.74 12.47 -7.22
N TYR A 339 -8.12 12.15 -5.99
CA TYR A 339 -9.50 12.29 -5.55
C TYR A 339 -9.98 13.75 -5.53
N LYS A 340 -9.23 14.65 -4.87
CA LYS A 340 -9.60 16.07 -4.75
C LYS A 340 -9.69 16.78 -6.10
N LEU A 341 -8.87 16.38 -7.07
CA LEU A 341 -8.88 16.92 -8.43
C LEU A 341 -9.82 16.16 -9.39
N LYS A 342 -10.51 15.11 -8.88
CA LYS A 342 -11.42 14.25 -9.67
C LYS A 342 -10.72 13.64 -10.89
N VAL A 343 -9.52 13.13 -10.71
CA VAL A 343 -8.72 12.46 -11.74
C VAL A 343 -9.15 11.00 -11.84
N ASN A 344 -9.68 10.60 -12.98
CA ASN A 344 -10.07 9.21 -13.24
C ASN A 344 -8.95 8.44 -13.93
N ARG A 345 -7.86 8.19 -13.19
CA ARG A 345 -6.70 7.40 -13.64
C ARG A 345 -6.17 6.52 -12.52
N PRO A 346 -5.64 5.35 -12.84
CA PRO A 346 -4.92 4.54 -11.85
C PRO A 346 -3.75 5.30 -11.23
N ILE A 347 -3.53 5.11 -9.93
CA ILE A 347 -2.46 5.81 -9.19
C ILE A 347 -1.08 5.61 -9.84
N TYR A 348 -0.84 4.43 -10.44
CA TYR A 348 0.45 4.14 -11.08
C TYR A 348 0.71 5.02 -12.31
N GLU A 349 -0.31 5.30 -13.13
CA GLU A 349 -0.21 6.19 -14.29
C GLU A 349 0.05 7.64 -13.84
N ILE A 350 -0.66 8.07 -12.80
CA ILE A 350 -0.45 9.39 -12.20
C ILE A 350 1.00 9.56 -11.78
N LEU A 351 1.58 8.55 -11.13
CA LEU A 351 2.99 8.61 -10.71
C LEU A 351 3.97 8.61 -11.88
N GLN A 352 3.69 7.87 -12.94
CA GLN A 352 4.50 7.94 -14.15
C GLN A 352 4.47 9.34 -14.75
N ILE A 353 3.29 9.93 -14.91
CA ILE A 353 3.15 11.31 -15.40
C ILE A 353 3.92 12.28 -14.49
N LEU A 354 3.73 12.18 -13.18
CA LEU A 354 4.41 13.04 -12.22
C LEU A 354 5.93 12.89 -12.26
N SER A 355 6.46 11.69 -12.55
CA SER A 355 7.90 11.45 -12.58
C SER A 355 8.64 12.28 -13.64
N PHE A 356 7.95 12.71 -14.69
CA PHE A 356 8.49 13.53 -15.76
C PHE A 356 8.17 15.03 -15.61
N SER A 357 7.06 15.36 -14.94
CA SER A 357 6.47 16.71 -14.96
C SER A 357 6.59 17.49 -13.66
N LEU A 358 7.24 16.96 -12.62
CA LEU A 358 7.32 17.61 -11.29
C LEU A 358 7.83 19.06 -11.32
N LEU A 359 8.66 19.40 -12.31
CA LEU A 359 9.30 20.71 -12.47
C LEU A 359 8.61 21.59 -13.51
N ASP A 360 7.45 21.18 -14.00
CA ASP A 360 6.63 22.00 -14.87
C ASP A 360 5.75 22.94 -14.03
N LYS A 361 5.33 24.04 -14.65
CA LYS A 361 4.48 25.06 -14.00
C LYS A 361 3.00 24.95 -14.42
N THR A 362 2.65 23.90 -15.12
CA THR A 362 1.28 23.59 -15.52
C THR A 362 0.44 23.21 -14.29
N PRO A 363 -0.85 23.55 -14.23
CA PRO A 363 -1.73 23.06 -13.17
C PRO A 363 -1.77 21.52 -13.13
N VAL A 364 -1.57 20.93 -11.95
CA VAL A 364 -1.55 19.46 -11.76
C VAL A 364 -2.79 18.80 -12.37
N ARG A 365 -3.97 19.40 -12.18
CA ARG A 365 -5.22 18.86 -12.73
C ARG A 365 -5.14 18.74 -14.27
N GLU A 366 -4.60 19.74 -14.95
CA GLU A 366 -4.51 19.76 -16.40
C GLU A 366 -3.64 18.61 -16.92
N ILE A 367 -2.43 18.43 -16.36
CA ILE A 367 -1.54 17.34 -16.76
C ILE A 367 -2.16 15.96 -16.50
N LEU A 368 -2.89 15.81 -15.39
CA LEU A 368 -3.46 14.53 -15.02
C LEU A 368 -4.78 14.19 -15.75
N THR A 369 -5.48 15.19 -16.29
CA THR A 369 -6.77 14.98 -16.98
C THR A 369 -6.66 15.08 -18.51
N ASN A 370 -5.74 15.89 -19.04
CA ASN A 370 -5.61 16.13 -20.47
C ASN A 370 -4.79 15.06 -21.19
N CYS A 371 -5.34 13.86 -21.31
CA CYS A 371 -4.88 12.87 -22.27
C CYS A 371 -5.99 12.44 -23.22
N ASP A 372 -6.79 13.35 -23.70
CA ASP A 372 -7.38 13.17 -25.02
C ASP A 372 -6.27 13.39 -26.04
N TYR A 373 -5.52 12.33 -26.34
CA TYR A 373 -4.79 12.24 -27.59
C TYR A 373 -5.83 12.36 -28.71
N LYS A 374 -6.12 13.57 -29.15
CA LYS A 374 -6.72 13.77 -30.45
C LYS A 374 -5.80 13.05 -31.43
N ASN A 375 -6.35 12.02 -32.06
CA ASN A 375 -5.63 11.15 -32.95
C ASN A 375 -4.86 12.03 -33.93
N VAL A 376 -3.54 11.99 -33.97
CA VAL A 376 -2.70 12.83 -34.86
C VAL A 376 -3.13 12.64 -36.31
N LYS A 377 -3.82 11.54 -36.65
CA LYS A 377 -4.47 11.31 -37.94
C LYS A 377 -5.59 12.31 -38.25
N GLU A 378 -6.24 12.93 -37.27
CA GLU A 378 -7.27 13.95 -37.48
C GLU A 378 -6.68 15.36 -37.68
N LEU A 379 -5.43 15.60 -37.34
CA LEU A 379 -4.72 16.85 -37.55
C LEU A 379 -4.09 16.96 -38.94
N ASN A 380 -4.06 15.87 -39.71
CA ASN A 380 -3.41 15.84 -41.03
C ASN A 380 -4.22 16.49 -42.19
N TYR A 381 -5.33 17.17 -41.91
CA TYR A 381 -6.14 17.81 -42.98
C TYR A 381 -5.77 19.28 -43.30
N LYS A 382 -4.70 19.82 -42.73
CA LYS A 382 -4.22 21.19 -43.06
C LYS A 382 -2.71 21.28 -43.27
N GLN A 383 -2.11 20.31 -43.90
CA GLN A 383 -0.77 20.52 -44.45
C GLN A 383 -0.93 21.25 -45.78
N LEU A 384 -0.67 22.55 -45.75
CA LEU A 384 -0.56 23.36 -46.96
C LEU A 384 0.51 22.75 -47.87
N LYS A 385 0.12 22.32 -49.06
CA LYS A 385 1.07 21.94 -50.09
C LYS A 385 1.85 23.19 -50.47
N ILE A 386 3.12 23.24 -50.14
CA ILE A 386 4.07 24.21 -50.67
C ILE A 386 4.38 23.74 -52.09
N SER A 387 3.85 24.43 -53.10
CA SER A 387 4.29 24.27 -54.48
C SER A 387 5.59 25.07 -54.65
N TRP A 388 6.61 24.41 -55.04
CA TRP A 388 7.83 25.05 -55.53
C TRP A 388 7.63 25.32 -57.05
N ASP A 389 7.47 26.59 -57.41
CA ASP A 389 7.65 27.08 -58.77
C ASP A 389 9.11 27.45 -59.00
#